data_408db59b19595ed6f3597643ff9395b4
#
_entry.id   408db59b19595ed6f3597643ff9395b4
#
_cell.length_a   1.000
_cell.length_b   1.000
_cell.length_c   1.000
_cell.angle_alpha   90.00
_cell.angle_beta   90.00
_cell.angle_gamma   90.00
#
_symmetry.space_group_name_H-M   'P 1'
#
loop_
_entity.id
_entity.type
_entity.pdbx_description
1 polymer ?
#
loop_
_entity_poly.entity_id
_entity_poly.type
_entity_poly.pdbx_seq_one_letter_code
_entity_poly.pdbx_strand_id
1 'polypeptide(L)'
;MRRFLRHAALLSFHATFARPVVRWFVGVRYRRKGFVPEGPCLVVSNHNSHLDAAVLMTLFPLRRLPHVHPVAAADYFGKTWFRRTLAMMLMNGIPIERTPRAGEDPLQPMVAALESGEALIFFPEGSRGEPGVVAPFRSGVGRLVQAVPGLLIVPVFLSGPERVWPRGQPIPLPLGIDANVGKPR
;
A
#
# COMPACT_ATOMS: atom_id res chain seq x y z
N MET A 1 -18.70 -6.68 -16.55
CA MET A 1 -18.59 -7.99 -15.89
C MET A 1 -17.22 -8.24 -15.25
N ARG A 2 -16.08 -8.14 -15.95
CA ARG A 2 -14.73 -8.39 -15.38
C ARG A 2 -14.35 -7.47 -14.21
N ARG A 3 -14.66 -6.16 -14.27
CA ARG A 3 -14.37 -5.20 -13.20
C ARG A 3 -15.17 -5.49 -11.94
N PHE A 4 -16.45 -5.81 -12.07
CA PHE A 4 -17.32 -6.18 -10.95
C PHE A 4 -16.81 -7.43 -10.22
N LEU A 5 -16.47 -8.50 -10.94
CA LEU A 5 -15.94 -9.74 -10.37
C LEU A 5 -14.60 -9.49 -9.63
N ARG A 6 -13.74 -8.64 -10.18
CA ARG A 6 -12.48 -8.24 -9.52
C ARG A 6 -12.74 -7.52 -8.21
N HIS A 7 -13.67 -6.55 -8.19
CA HIS A 7 -14.01 -5.83 -6.95
C HIS A 7 -14.66 -6.76 -5.92
N ALA A 8 -15.55 -7.64 -6.34
CA ALA A 8 -16.16 -8.62 -5.45
C ALA A 8 -15.11 -9.56 -4.82
N ALA A 9 -14.16 -10.06 -5.60
CA ALA A 9 -13.07 -10.89 -5.11
C ALA A 9 -12.16 -10.13 -4.12
N LEU A 10 -11.80 -8.89 -4.44
CA LEU A 10 -11.03 -8.00 -3.55
C LEU A 10 -11.73 -7.81 -2.21
N LEU A 11 -13.01 -7.41 -2.24
CA LEU A 11 -13.79 -7.14 -1.04
C LEU A 11 -13.99 -8.41 -0.20
N SER A 12 -14.32 -9.54 -0.84
CA SER A 12 -14.46 -10.82 -0.17
C SER A 12 -13.15 -11.23 0.50
N PHE A 13 -12.02 -11.20 -0.22
CA PHE A 13 -10.70 -11.54 0.34
C PHE A 13 -10.35 -10.67 1.55
N HIS A 14 -10.56 -9.35 1.44
CA HIS A 14 -10.26 -8.45 2.54
C HIS A 14 -11.21 -8.62 3.74
N ALA A 15 -12.50 -8.88 3.50
CA ALA A 15 -13.48 -9.07 4.55
C ALA A 15 -13.26 -10.37 5.32
N THR A 16 -13.01 -11.48 4.61
CA THR A 16 -12.96 -12.82 5.18
C THR A 16 -11.57 -13.29 5.61
N PHE A 17 -10.52 -12.75 5.02
CA PHE A 17 -9.14 -13.20 5.28
C PHE A 17 -8.19 -12.08 5.69
N ALA A 18 -7.93 -11.08 4.83
CA ALA A 18 -6.86 -10.13 5.10
C ALA A 18 -7.08 -9.31 6.38
N ARG A 19 -8.28 -8.76 6.58
CA ARG A 19 -8.61 -7.98 7.80
C ARG A 19 -8.65 -8.80 9.06
N PRO A 20 -9.28 -9.98 9.12
CA PRO A 20 -9.19 -10.87 10.28
C PRO A 20 -7.73 -11.22 10.64
N VAL A 21 -6.92 -11.60 9.65
CA VAL A 21 -5.50 -11.91 9.88
C VAL A 21 -4.76 -10.69 10.43
N VAL A 22 -4.90 -9.53 9.81
CA VAL A 22 -4.21 -8.31 10.24
C VAL A 22 -4.68 -7.86 11.62
N ARG A 23 -5.99 -7.84 11.89
CA ARG A 23 -6.54 -7.28 13.13
C ARG A 23 -6.43 -8.23 14.33
N TRP A 24 -6.73 -9.50 14.12
CA TRP A 24 -6.87 -10.45 15.22
C TRP A 24 -5.67 -11.38 15.36
N PHE A 25 -5.15 -11.92 14.25
CA PHE A 25 -4.00 -12.81 14.33
C PHE A 25 -2.69 -12.02 14.53
N VAL A 26 -2.43 -11.02 13.69
CA VAL A 26 -1.24 -10.17 13.84
C VAL A 26 -1.35 -9.20 15.01
N GLY A 27 -2.56 -8.68 15.30
CA GLY A 27 -2.81 -7.76 16.41
C GLY A 27 -2.36 -6.33 16.09
N VAL A 28 -2.86 -5.73 15.00
CA VAL A 28 -2.50 -4.36 14.65
C VAL A 28 -3.20 -3.35 15.54
N ARG A 29 -2.42 -2.48 16.17
CA ARG A 29 -2.88 -1.35 16.99
C ARG A 29 -2.79 -0.06 16.20
N TYR A 30 -3.91 0.65 16.06
CA TYR A 30 -3.98 1.91 15.33
C TYR A 30 -3.92 3.09 16.30
N ARG A 31 -2.85 3.88 16.22
CA ARG A 31 -2.69 5.14 16.94
C ARG A 31 -2.98 6.28 15.97
N ARG A 32 -4.15 6.89 16.09
CA ARG A 32 -4.61 7.91 15.16
C ARG A 32 -4.47 9.30 15.77
N LYS A 33 -3.57 10.13 15.21
CA LYS A 33 -3.53 11.58 15.41
C LYS A 33 -4.23 12.33 14.27
N GLY A 34 -4.64 11.61 13.23
CA GLY A 34 -5.33 12.07 12.05
C GLY A 34 -6.31 11.03 11.51
N PHE A 35 -6.85 11.29 10.32
CA PHE A 35 -7.79 10.41 9.62
C PHE A 35 -7.31 10.17 8.18
N VAL A 36 -7.85 9.14 7.55
CA VAL A 36 -7.65 8.92 6.11
C VAL A 36 -8.82 9.59 5.38
N PRO A 37 -8.57 10.59 4.52
CA PRO A 37 -9.62 11.31 3.79
C PRO A 37 -10.49 10.36 2.96
N GLU A 38 -11.76 10.71 2.72
CA GLU A 38 -12.63 9.94 1.82
C GLU A 38 -12.31 10.21 0.33
N GLY A 39 -11.73 11.37 0.02
CA GLY A 39 -11.28 11.76 -1.33
C GLY A 39 -9.89 11.22 -1.72
N PRO A 40 -9.33 11.70 -2.83
CA PRO A 40 -8.00 11.32 -3.28
C PRO A 40 -6.96 11.66 -2.20
N CYS A 41 -6.06 10.73 -1.92
CA CYS A 41 -4.98 10.96 -0.98
C CYS A 41 -3.80 10.04 -1.24
N LEU A 42 -2.64 10.46 -0.77
CA LEU A 42 -1.40 9.67 -0.80
C LEU A 42 -1.03 9.24 0.63
N VAL A 43 -1.26 7.98 0.95
CA VAL A 43 -0.76 7.38 2.20
C VAL A 43 0.71 7.07 2.02
N VAL A 44 1.57 7.71 2.79
CA VAL A 44 3.03 7.55 2.73
C VAL A 44 3.50 6.82 3.98
N SER A 45 4.19 5.70 3.81
CA SER A 45 4.65 4.87 4.94
C SER A 45 6.05 4.31 4.72
N ASN A 46 6.76 3.99 5.81
CA ASN A 46 7.95 3.15 5.77
C ASN A 46 7.62 1.73 5.29
N HIS A 47 8.63 1.00 4.79
CA HIS A 47 8.44 -0.32 4.17
C HIS A 47 9.44 -1.36 4.71
N ASN A 48 8.98 -2.24 5.58
CA ASN A 48 9.82 -3.24 6.23
C ASN A 48 9.33 -4.69 6.07
N SER A 49 8.06 -4.90 5.64
CA SER A 49 7.44 -6.22 5.58
C SER A 49 6.51 -6.41 4.40
N HIS A 50 6.22 -7.67 4.07
CA HIS A 50 5.17 -8.03 3.09
C HIS A 50 3.76 -7.64 3.57
N LEU A 51 3.56 -7.47 4.88
CA LEU A 51 2.27 -7.11 5.47
C LEU A 51 1.95 -5.62 5.39
N ASP A 52 2.93 -4.76 5.14
CA ASP A 52 2.76 -3.31 5.24
C ASP A 52 1.58 -2.80 4.40
N ALA A 53 1.50 -3.21 3.15
CA ALA A 53 0.40 -2.82 2.27
C ALA A 53 -0.96 -3.33 2.79
N ALA A 54 -1.03 -4.58 3.26
CA ALA A 54 -2.26 -5.14 3.82
C ALA A 54 -2.69 -4.40 5.10
N VAL A 55 -1.76 -4.06 5.98
CA VAL A 55 -2.01 -3.25 7.19
C VAL A 55 -2.55 -1.88 6.79
N LEU A 56 -1.91 -1.19 5.84
CA LEU A 56 -2.34 0.13 5.40
C LEU A 56 -3.71 0.10 4.70
N MET A 57 -4.03 -0.94 3.93
CA MET A 57 -5.36 -1.12 3.34
C MET A 57 -6.47 -1.26 4.41
N THR A 58 -6.16 -1.74 5.61
CA THR A 58 -7.16 -1.81 6.70
C THR A 58 -7.52 -0.45 7.30
N LEU A 59 -6.77 0.61 7.00
CA LEU A 59 -7.11 1.99 7.40
C LEU A 59 -8.35 2.51 6.67
N PHE A 60 -8.64 1.98 5.47
CA PHE A 60 -9.78 2.37 4.66
C PHE A 60 -11.01 1.50 4.95
N PRO A 61 -12.24 2.01 4.87
CA PRO A 61 -13.43 1.17 4.93
C PRO A 61 -13.47 0.18 3.76
N LEU A 62 -14.11 -0.99 3.96
CA LEU A 62 -14.16 -2.04 2.90
C LEU A 62 -14.69 -1.49 1.57
N ARG A 63 -15.79 -0.71 1.62
CA ARG A 63 -16.41 -0.13 0.43
C ARG A 63 -15.45 0.68 -0.45
N ARG A 64 -14.37 1.19 0.14
CA ARG A 64 -13.41 2.05 -0.54
C ARG A 64 -12.22 1.30 -1.14
N LEU A 65 -11.98 0.06 -0.77
CA LEU A 65 -10.82 -0.71 -1.24
C LEU A 65 -10.71 -0.83 -2.78
N PRO A 66 -11.82 -0.87 -3.56
CA PRO A 66 -11.72 -0.78 -5.02
C PRO A 66 -11.05 0.47 -5.58
N HIS A 67 -10.98 1.54 -4.77
CA HIS A 67 -10.40 2.85 -5.08
C HIS A 67 -9.11 3.12 -4.29
N VAL A 68 -8.47 2.08 -3.75
CA VAL A 68 -7.22 2.18 -2.99
C VAL A 68 -6.17 1.30 -3.65
N HIS A 69 -5.03 1.90 -4.00
CA HIS A 69 -4.01 1.22 -4.78
C HIS A 69 -2.65 1.29 -4.07
N PRO A 70 -2.17 0.19 -3.50
CA PRO A 70 -0.75 0.07 -3.16
C PRO A 70 0.12 0.14 -4.41
N VAL A 71 1.13 1.00 -4.38
CA VAL A 71 2.11 1.11 -5.45
C VAL A 71 3.25 0.14 -5.16
N ALA A 72 3.52 -0.75 -6.10
CA ALA A 72 4.57 -1.74 -5.95
C ALA A 72 5.36 -1.91 -7.25
N ALA A 73 6.65 -2.22 -7.13
CA ALA A 73 7.49 -2.49 -8.30
C ALA A 73 6.92 -3.67 -9.12
N ALA A 74 6.93 -3.54 -10.44
CA ALA A 74 6.33 -4.52 -11.35
C ALA A 74 6.96 -5.92 -11.20
N ASP A 75 8.24 -6.00 -10.87
CA ASP A 75 8.99 -7.22 -10.60
C ASP A 75 8.59 -7.91 -9.28
N TYR A 76 7.97 -7.18 -8.34
CA TYR A 76 7.50 -7.71 -7.06
C TYR A 76 6.35 -8.71 -7.21
N PHE A 77 5.48 -8.53 -8.19
CA PHE A 77 4.29 -9.37 -8.39
C PHE A 77 4.60 -10.79 -8.90
N GLY A 78 5.89 -11.18 -8.95
CA GLY A 78 6.36 -12.52 -9.24
C GLY A 78 6.56 -12.82 -10.73
N LYS A 79 7.36 -13.88 -10.98
CA LYS A 79 7.78 -14.30 -12.32
C LYS A 79 6.67 -14.99 -13.13
N THR A 80 5.61 -15.52 -12.46
CA THR A 80 4.54 -16.22 -13.13
C THR A 80 3.31 -15.31 -13.30
N TRP A 81 2.72 -15.32 -14.48
CA TRP A 81 1.49 -14.57 -14.81
C TRP A 81 0.39 -14.78 -13.77
N PHE A 82 0.19 -16.01 -13.31
CA PHE A 82 -0.85 -16.35 -12.35
C PHE A 82 -0.64 -15.64 -10.99
N ARG A 83 0.57 -15.69 -10.43
CA ARG A 83 0.90 -15.00 -9.16
C ARG A 83 0.75 -13.51 -9.28
N ARG A 84 1.21 -12.93 -10.39
CA ARG A 84 1.06 -11.51 -10.69
C ARG A 84 -0.42 -11.10 -10.73
N THR A 85 -1.23 -11.83 -11.49
CA THR A 85 -2.67 -11.56 -11.61
C THR A 85 -3.37 -11.68 -10.27
N LEU A 86 -3.10 -12.74 -9.50
CA LEU A 86 -3.70 -12.95 -8.19
C LEU A 86 -3.32 -11.82 -7.21
N ALA A 87 -2.05 -11.46 -7.11
CA ALA A 87 -1.59 -10.37 -6.25
C ALA A 87 -2.21 -9.03 -6.63
N MET A 88 -2.28 -8.73 -7.93
CA MET A 88 -2.94 -7.52 -8.43
C MET A 88 -4.45 -7.51 -8.16
N MET A 89 -5.12 -8.66 -8.25
CA MET A 89 -6.55 -8.77 -7.93
C MET A 89 -6.82 -8.59 -6.44
N LEU A 90 -6.02 -9.23 -5.58
CA LEU A 90 -6.25 -9.24 -4.13
C LEU A 90 -5.75 -7.97 -3.44
N MET A 91 -4.75 -7.30 -4.00
CA MET A 91 -4.18 -6.06 -3.43
C MET A 91 -4.59 -4.80 -4.20
N ASN A 92 -5.24 -4.92 -5.35
CA ASN A 92 -5.60 -3.79 -6.22
C ASN A 92 -4.42 -2.87 -6.57
N GLY A 93 -3.20 -3.43 -6.65
CA GLY A 93 -1.96 -2.65 -6.78
C GLY A 93 -1.77 -2.01 -8.15
N ILE A 94 -1.07 -0.86 -8.17
CA ILE A 94 -0.55 -0.22 -9.39
C ILE A 94 0.92 -0.63 -9.52
N PRO A 95 1.31 -1.32 -10.61
CA PRO A 95 2.71 -1.64 -10.85
C PRO A 95 3.48 -0.40 -11.29
N ILE A 96 4.69 -0.20 -10.74
CA ILE A 96 5.64 0.81 -11.19
C ILE A 96 6.87 0.13 -11.80
N GLU A 97 7.25 0.57 -12.99
CA GLU A 97 8.50 0.14 -13.62
C GLU A 97 9.68 0.87 -12.99
N ARG A 98 10.68 0.12 -12.48
CA ARG A 98 11.89 0.71 -11.89
C ARG A 98 12.83 1.30 -12.95
N THR A 99 12.78 0.73 -14.15
CA THR A 99 13.55 1.17 -15.30
C THR A 99 12.57 1.45 -16.44
N PRO A 100 11.96 2.65 -16.46
CA PRO A 100 11.01 3.01 -17.50
C PRO A 100 11.71 3.10 -18.87
N ARG A 101 10.97 2.90 -19.95
CA ARG A 101 11.46 3.11 -21.29
C ARG A 101 11.74 4.60 -21.50
N ALA A 102 12.62 4.90 -22.47
CA ALA A 102 12.91 6.28 -22.82
C ALA A 102 11.63 7.04 -23.21
N GLY A 103 11.37 8.16 -22.53
CA GLY A 103 10.17 8.97 -22.75
C GLY A 103 8.93 8.58 -21.92
N GLU A 104 8.96 7.48 -21.17
CA GLU A 104 7.85 7.10 -20.27
C GLU A 104 8.07 7.69 -18.89
N ASP A 105 7.03 8.34 -18.33
CA ASP A 105 7.02 8.73 -16.92
C ASP A 105 6.40 7.60 -16.08
N PRO A 106 7.18 6.92 -15.21
CA PRO A 106 6.67 5.83 -14.38
C PRO A 106 5.60 6.27 -13.36
N LEU A 107 5.47 7.57 -13.10
CA LEU A 107 4.47 8.12 -12.18
C LEU A 107 3.12 8.41 -12.84
N GLN A 108 3.06 8.44 -14.18
CA GLN A 108 1.83 8.77 -14.91
C GLN A 108 0.60 7.94 -14.50
N PRO A 109 0.68 6.62 -14.30
CA PRO A 109 -0.47 5.84 -13.84
C PRO A 109 -0.97 6.25 -12.45
N MET A 110 -0.05 6.71 -11.59
CA MET A 110 -0.37 7.17 -10.23
C MET A 110 -1.03 8.55 -10.25
N VAL A 111 -0.52 9.47 -11.08
CA VAL A 111 -1.13 10.79 -11.30
C VAL A 111 -2.56 10.61 -11.80
N ALA A 112 -2.77 9.80 -12.83
CA ALA A 112 -4.09 9.53 -13.39
C ALA A 112 -5.07 8.92 -12.34
N ALA A 113 -4.60 8.02 -11.48
CA ALA A 113 -5.42 7.46 -10.41
C ALA A 113 -5.84 8.53 -9.39
N LEU A 114 -4.90 9.38 -8.94
CA LEU A 114 -5.17 10.47 -8.00
C LEU A 114 -6.15 11.50 -8.59
N GLU A 115 -5.97 11.91 -9.84
CA GLU A 115 -6.87 12.80 -10.57
C GLU A 115 -8.28 12.20 -10.75
N SER A 116 -8.37 10.87 -10.84
CA SER A 116 -9.65 10.14 -10.87
C SER A 116 -10.32 9.99 -9.49
N GLY A 117 -9.77 10.60 -8.44
CA GLY A 117 -10.33 10.57 -7.08
C GLY A 117 -9.92 9.35 -6.25
N GLU A 118 -8.94 8.58 -6.71
CA GLU A 118 -8.49 7.36 -6.04
C GLU A 118 -7.41 7.64 -4.99
N ALA A 119 -7.17 6.70 -4.09
CA ALA A 119 -6.16 6.81 -3.05
C ALA A 119 -4.97 5.89 -3.35
N LEU A 120 -3.77 6.36 -3.09
CA LEU A 120 -2.55 5.57 -3.24
C LEU A 120 -1.92 5.25 -1.88
N ILE A 121 -1.32 4.08 -1.77
CA ILE A 121 -0.41 3.69 -0.70
C ILE A 121 0.99 3.64 -1.31
N PHE A 122 1.88 4.48 -0.84
CA PHE A 122 3.20 4.68 -1.41
C PHE A 122 4.30 4.50 -0.37
N PHE A 123 5.33 3.75 -0.74
CA PHE A 123 6.51 3.52 0.07
C PHE A 123 7.70 4.31 -0.54
N PRO A 124 8.06 5.47 0.02
CA PRO A 124 9.02 6.38 -0.61
C PRO A 124 10.45 5.83 -0.65
N GLU A 125 10.75 4.83 0.15
CA GLU A 125 12.04 4.11 0.15
C GLU A 125 12.27 3.32 -1.16
N GLY A 126 11.18 2.93 -1.86
CA GLY A 126 11.22 2.21 -3.13
C GLY A 126 11.61 0.74 -3.03
N SER A 127 12.03 0.27 -1.86
CA SER A 127 12.32 -1.13 -1.55
C SER A 127 12.17 -1.35 -0.05
N ARG A 128 12.00 -2.59 0.37
CA ARG A 128 12.02 -2.94 1.80
C ARG A 128 13.42 -2.71 2.36
N GLY A 129 13.48 -1.84 3.38
CA GLY A 129 14.70 -1.51 4.11
C GLY A 129 15.16 -2.60 5.09
N GLU A 130 16.17 -2.27 5.88
CA GLU A 130 16.59 -3.07 7.03
C GLU A 130 15.57 -2.94 8.16
N PRO A 131 15.40 -3.98 9.00
CA PRO A 131 14.49 -3.95 10.14
C PRO A 131 14.75 -2.76 11.06
N GLY A 132 13.72 -1.93 11.31
CA GLY A 132 13.80 -0.78 12.20
C GLY A 132 14.51 0.46 11.64
N VAL A 133 15.01 0.41 10.42
CA VAL A 133 15.68 1.54 9.76
C VAL A 133 14.78 2.10 8.66
N VAL A 134 14.58 3.41 8.67
CA VAL A 134 13.90 4.13 7.57
C VAL A 134 14.96 4.55 6.56
N ALA A 135 14.88 4.03 5.35
CA ALA A 135 15.81 4.39 4.28
C ALA A 135 15.51 5.79 3.71
N PRO A 136 16.49 6.44 3.06
CA PRO A 136 16.27 7.73 2.39
C PRO A 136 15.12 7.68 1.40
N PHE A 137 14.28 8.72 1.40
CA PHE A 137 13.14 8.83 0.51
C PHE A 137 13.59 9.21 -0.91
N ARG A 138 13.03 8.52 -1.90
CA ARG A 138 13.19 8.86 -3.31
C ARG A 138 12.30 10.04 -3.69
N SER A 139 12.61 10.71 -4.78
CA SER A 139 11.90 11.91 -5.27
C SER A 139 10.45 11.67 -5.72
N GLY A 140 9.99 10.42 -5.81
CA GLY A 140 8.66 10.07 -6.32
C GLY A 140 7.51 10.78 -5.60
N VAL A 141 7.54 10.87 -4.25
CA VAL A 141 6.51 11.59 -3.48
C VAL A 141 6.48 13.07 -3.86
N GLY A 142 7.64 13.72 -3.91
CA GLY A 142 7.72 15.15 -4.30
C GLY A 142 7.17 15.41 -5.69
N ARG A 143 7.48 14.53 -6.66
CA ARG A 143 6.96 14.63 -8.02
C ARG A 143 5.45 14.44 -8.09
N LEU A 144 4.86 13.51 -7.33
CA LEU A 144 3.40 13.32 -7.26
C LEU A 144 2.70 14.55 -6.68
N VAL A 145 3.27 15.16 -5.63
CA VAL A 145 2.72 16.38 -5.03
C VAL A 145 2.76 17.57 -6.00
N GLN A 146 3.84 17.68 -6.78
CA GLN A 146 3.94 18.70 -7.82
C GLN A 146 2.95 18.48 -8.97
N ALA A 147 2.73 17.21 -9.35
CA ALA A 147 1.82 16.86 -10.44
C ALA A 147 0.34 16.99 -10.08
N VAL A 148 -0.03 16.82 -8.81
CA VAL A 148 -1.43 16.85 -8.33
C VAL A 148 -1.57 17.93 -7.26
N PRO A 149 -1.89 19.18 -7.64
CA PRO A 149 -2.08 20.29 -6.70
C PRO A 149 -3.19 20.00 -5.68
N GLY A 150 -2.92 20.29 -4.39
CA GLY A 150 -3.88 20.04 -3.32
C GLY A 150 -3.98 18.58 -2.87
N LEU A 151 -3.09 17.71 -3.34
CA LEU A 151 -3.03 16.31 -2.91
C LEU A 151 -2.78 16.20 -1.40
N LEU A 152 -3.71 15.57 -0.69
CA LEU A 152 -3.55 15.31 0.75
C LEU A 152 -2.59 14.15 0.98
N ILE A 153 -1.56 14.38 1.77
CA ILE A 153 -0.60 13.37 2.19
C ILE A 153 -0.96 12.91 3.60
N VAL A 154 -1.14 11.60 3.78
CA VAL A 154 -1.38 10.96 5.07
C VAL A 154 -0.11 10.21 5.48
N PRO A 155 0.72 10.76 6.38
CA PRO A 155 1.89 10.06 6.86
C PRO A 155 1.49 8.93 7.81
N VAL A 156 2.02 7.74 7.60
CA VAL A 156 1.83 6.58 8.48
C VAL A 156 3.18 5.97 8.80
N PHE A 157 3.42 5.69 10.08
CA PHE A 157 4.60 4.97 10.51
C PHE A 157 4.22 3.62 11.09
N LEU A 158 4.77 2.55 10.52
CA LEU A 158 4.58 1.17 10.98
C LEU A 158 5.77 0.75 11.84
N SER A 159 5.49 0.28 13.05
CA SER A 159 6.49 -0.30 13.96
C SER A 159 6.17 -1.76 14.20
N GLY A 160 7.15 -2.64 14.04
CA GLY A 160 7.06 -4.07 14.32
C GLY A 160 6.74 -5.00 13.14
N PRO A 161 6.40 -4.52 11.90
CA PRO A 161 6.12 -5.42 10.79
C PRO A 161 7.29 -6.36 10.46
N GLU A 162 8.52 -5.90 10.64
CA GLU A 162 9.75 -6.65 10.42
C GLU A 162 9.88 -7.86 11.35
N ARG A 163 9.30 -7.80 12.54
CA ARG A 163 9.27 -8.90 13.51
C ARG A 163 8.14 -9.88 13.22
N VAL A 164 7.01 -9.35 12.74
CA VAL A 164 5.82 -10.14 12.44
C VAL A 164 6.05 -11.04 11.22
N TRP A 165 6.65 -10.52 10.17
CA TRP A 165 6.95 -11.33 8.98
C TRP A 165 8.33 -10.98 8.41
N PRO A 166 9.41 -11.47 9.06
CA PRO A 166 10.76 -11.29 8.58
C PRO A 166 11.01 -12.04 7.26
N ARG A 167 12.04 -11.62 6.53
CA ARG A 167 12.46 -12.30 5.29
C ARG A 167 12.77 -13.77 5.57
N GLY A 168 12.30 -14.67 4.69
CA GLY A 168 12.56 -16.10 4.78
C GLY A 168 11.59 -16.89 5.65
N GLN A 169 10.70 -16.24 6.40
CA GLN A 169 9.64 -16.91 7.14
C GLN A 169 8.44 -17.23 6.24
N PRO A 170 7.88 -18.46 6.28
CA PRO A 170 6.73 -18.83 5.46
C PRO A 170 5.40 -18.25 5.95
N ILE A 171 5.27 -17.99 7.24
CA ILE A 171 4.03 -17.51 7.89
C ILE A 171 4.33 -16.34 8.83
N PRO A 172 3.40 -15.38 8.97
CA PRO A 172 3.55 -14.30 9.94
C PRO A 172 3.43 -14.80 11.38
N LEU A 173 4.11 -14.11 12.31
CA LEU A 173 4.04 -14.34 13.75
C LEU A 173 3.09 -13.33 14.42
N PRO A 174 2.35 -13.68 15.48
CA PRO A 174 1.40 -12.80 16.17
C PRO A 174 2.11 -11.85 17.17
N LEU A 175 3.08 -11.05 16.70
CA LEU A 175 3.90 -10.19 17.56
C LEU A 175 3.42 -8.75 17.68
N GLY A 176 2.32 -8.40 17.01
CA GLY A 176 1.74 -7.07 17.02
C GLY A 176 2.46 -6.05 16.13
N ILE A 177 1.67 -5.16 15.52
CA ILE A 177 2.14 -4.02 14.73
C ILE A 177 1.48 -2.75 15.27
N ASP A 178 2.26 -1.70 15.49
CA ASP A 178 1.74 -0.36 15.77
C ASP A 178 1.68 0.45 14.47
N ALA A 179 0.49 0.89 14.10
CA ALA A 179 0.26 1.78 12.95
C ALA A 179 -0.05 3.19 13.47
N ASN A 180 0.93 4.10 13.37
CA ASN A 180 0.82 5.48 13.81
C ASN A 180 0.38 6.36 12.63
N VAL A 181 -0.86 6.82 12.63
CA VAL A 181 -1.44 7.67 11.57
C VAL A 181 -1.31 9.13 11.96
N GLY A 182 -0.54 9.89 11.18
CA GLY A 182 -0.36 11.32 11.36
C GLY A 182 -1.53 12.14 10.81
N LYS A 183 -1.49 13.46 11.03
CA LYS A 183 -2.47 14.39 10.45
C LYS A 183 -2.22 14.52 8.94
N PRO A 184 -3.28 14.51 8.10
CA PRO A 184 -3.15 14.87 6.69
C PRO A 184 -2.58 16.27 6.49
N ARG A 185 -1.77 16.43 5.47
CA ARG A 185 -1.12 17.70 5.11
C ARG A 185 -1.26 17.96 3.62
#